data_a7f785e411084f1fd5c4ede6c9a3d547
#
_entry.id   a7f785e411084f1fd5c4ede6c9a3d547
#
_cell.length_a   1.000
_cell.length_b   1.000
_cell.length_c   1.000
_cell.angle_alpha   90.00
_cell.angle_beta   90.00
_cell.angle_gamma   90.00
#
_symmetry.space_group_name_H-M   'P 1'
#
loop_
_entity.id
_entity.type
_entity.pdbx_description
1 polymer ?
#
loop_
_entity_poly.entity_id
_entity_poly.type
_entity_poly.pdbx_seq_one_letter_code
_entity_poly.pdbx_strand_id
1 'polypeptide(L)'
;MKKLFHRAAIALLVAVLLGALFAPVLAPYDYSRQFRDFPNAPASHQFLMGTDDLGRDRFSRLLYATRISILLAPAATLVSILVALLFSTASQGRALSGFTTLCMSLPWIFVFIVLRSVLPLNTRPLASILLTFGLMGIAGWAWPARIFTASIRQMKQSGWLLQARAAGIAPARIATAHAWPHLRAIAVAQFRILVPAYILSEASLGLLGLGVAEPLPSWGNLLAELQHPGRVSDNPWLLAPLALLMLVMIALEVVA
;
A
#
# COMPACT_ATOMS: atom_id res chain seq x y z
N MET A 1 -23.49 18.77 4.87
CA MET A 1 -23.26 17.33 4.77
C MET A 1 -21.81 17.01 4.35
N LYS A 2 -21.28 17.50 3.21
CA LYS A 2 -19.89 17.17 2.75
C LYS A 2 -18.78 17.36 3.80
N LYS A 3 -18.79 18.49 4.54
CA LYS A 3 -17.79 18.76 5.60
C LYS A 3 -17.86 17.77 6.77
N LEU A 4 -19.04 17.25 7.10
CA LEU A 4 -19.22 16.26 8.17
C LEU A 4 -18.64 14.90 7.75
N PHE A 5 -18.95 14.44 6.53
CA PHE A 5 -18.39 13.21 5.97
C PHE A 5 -16.86 13.26 5.87
N HIS A 6 -16.30 14.38 5.42
CA HIS A 6 -14.86 14.56 5.33
C HIS A 6 -14.19 14.51 6.73
N ARG A 7 -14.78 15.15 7.74
CA ARG A 7 -14.28 15.07 9.12
C ARG A 7 -14.39 13.66 9.70
N ALA A 8 -15.49 12.96 9.44
CA ALA A 8 -15.66 11.57 9.87
C ALA A 8 -14.63 10.63 9.21
N ALA A 9 -14.37 10.81 7.91
CA ALA A 9 -13.34 10.06 7.20
C ALA A 9 -11.94 10.29 7.77
N ILE A 10 -11.58 11.55 8.05
CA ILE A 10 -10.29 11.86 8.70
C ILE A 10 -10.22 11.23 10.10
N ALA A 11 -11.28 11.35 10.91
CA ALA A 11 -11.31 10.75 12.25
C ALA A 11 -11.14 9.23 12.20
N LEU A 12 -11.80 8.55 11.23
CA LEU A 12 -11.64 7.12 11.00
C LEU A 12 -10.20 6.77 10.62
N LEU A 13 -9.59 7.48 9.65
CA LEU A 13 -8.21 7.22 9.24
C LEU A 13 -7.22 7.44 10.38
N VAL A 14 -7.42 8.49 11.19
CA VAL A 14 -6.62 8.74 12.39
C VAL A 14 -6.80 7.62 13.40
N ALA A 15 -8.01 7.18 13.67
CA ALA A 15 -8.29 6.07 14.59
C ALA A 15 -7.64 4.76 14.12
N VAL A 16 -7.74 4.45 12.82
CA VAL A 16 -7.10 3.26 12.23
C VAL A 16 -5.58 3.37 12.30
N LEU A 17 -5.00 4.54 12.01
CA LEU A 17 -3.56 4.76 12.11
C LEU A 17 -3.07 4.64 13.55
N LEU A 18 -3.78 5.20 14.52
CA LEU A 18 -3.45 5.05 15.94
C LEU A 18 -3.57 3.58 16.38
N GLY A 19 -4.65 2.88 15.99
CA GLY A 19 -4.81 1.45 16.22
C GLY A 19 -3.66 0.63 15.64
N ALA A 20 -3.21 0.98 14.44
CA ALA A 20 -2.06 0.35 13.78
C ALA A 20 -0.74 0.62 14.53
N LEU A 21 -0.49 1.85 14.94
CA LEU A 21 0.73 2.22 15.67
C LEU A 21 0.79 1.56 17.05
N PHE A 22 -0.31 1.57 17.75
CA PHE A 22 -0.42 1.01 19.11
C PHE A 22 -0.85 -0.47 19.11
N ALA A 23 -0.89 -1.16 17.96
CA ALA A 23 -1.24 -2.57 17.87
C ALA A 23 -0.51 -3.46 18.90
N PRO A 24 0.81 -3.31 19.18
CA PRO A 24 1.50 -4.15 20.17
C PRO A 24 1.01 -3.94 21.61
N VAL A 25 0.38 -2.80 21.90
CA VAL A 25 -0.14 -2.48 23.24
C VAL A 25 -1.63 -2.81 23.34
N LEU A 26 -2.36 -2.62 22.24
CA LEU A 26 -3.80 -2.85 22.17
C LEU A 26 -4.18 -4.31 21.96
N ALA A 27 -3.28 -5.10 21.36
CA ALA A 27 -3.52 -6.52 21.14
C ALA A 27 -3.43 -7.30 22.46
N PRO A 28 -4.49 -8.07 22.83
CA PRO A 28 -4.47 -8.87 24.04
C PRO A 28 -3.37 -9.95 24.03
N TYR A 29 -3.03 -10.42 22.83
CA TYR A 29 -2.06 -11.49 22.65
C TYR A 29 -1.09 -11.18 21.51
N ASP A 30 0.08 -11.86 21.52
CA ASP A 30 0.95 -11.86 20.35
C ASP A 30 0.24 -12.52 19.16
N TYR A 31 0.39 -11.94 17.97
CA TYR A 31 -0.27 -12.40 16.73
C TYR A 31 0.10 -13.83 16.33
N SER A 32 1.23 -14.35 16.80
CA SER A 32 1.74 -15.69 16.50
C SER A 32 1.38 -16.72 17.59
N ARG A 33 0.89 -16.26 18.76
CA ARG A 33 0.56 -17.14 19.88
C ARG A 33 -0.60 -18.06 19.54
N GLN A 34 -0.39 -19.37 19.71
CA GLN A 34 -1.37 -20.41 19.43
C GLN A 34 -1.93 -20.97 20.75
N PHE A 35 -3.25 -21.00 20.85
CA PHE A 35 -4.00 -21.64 21.91
C PHE A 35 -4.53 -22.97 21.37
N ARG A 36 -3.73 -24.03 21.46
CA ARG A 36 -3.99 -25.33 20.82
C ARG A 36 -5.27 -26.02 21.27
N ASP A 37 -5.78 -25.65 22.45
CA ASP A 37 -7.04 -26.19 22.99
C ASP A 37 -8.27 -25.44 22.43
N PHE A 38 -8.09 -24.34 21.70
CA PHE A 38 -9.15 -23.48 21.21
C PHE A 38 -9.05 -23.17 19.70
N PRO A 39 -8.92 -24.19 18.82
CA PRO A 39 -8.97 -23.93 17.38
C PRO A 39 -10.40 -23.57 16.96
N ASN A 40 -10.55 -22.56 16.11
CA ASN A 40 -11.84 -22.06 15.61
C ASN A 40 -12.85 -21.74 16.74
N ALA A 41 -12.39 -21.34 17.92
CA ALA A 41 -13.28 -20.98 19.00
C ALA A 41 -14.12 -19.74 18.64
N PRO A 42 -15.41 -19.70 19.04
CA PRO A 42 -16.27 -18.54 18.81
C PRO A 42 -15.81 -17.34 19.63
N ALA A 43 -16.37 -16.16 19.30
CA ALA A 43 -16.14 -14.94 20.06
C ALA A 43 -16.55 -15.13 21.54
N SER A 44 -15.67 -14.66 22.43
CA SER A 44 -15.84 -14.77 23.88
C SER A 44 -15.14 -13.60 24.59
N HIS A 45 -15.31 -13.49 25.91
CA HIS A 45 -14.55 -12.50 26.70
C HIS A 45 -13.03 -12.69 26.61
N GLN A 46 -12.57 -13.93 26.41
CA GLN A 46 -11.15 -14.24 26.23
C GLN A 46 -10.68 -13.94 24.79
N PHE A 47 -11.50 -14.22 23.80
CA PHE A 47 -11.21 -14.03 22.38
C PHE A 47 -12.32 -13.18 21.73
N LEU A 48 -12.11 -11.87 21.66
CA LEU A 48 -13.14 -10.92 21.22
C LEU A 48 -13.74 -11.22 19.83
N MET A 49 -12.94 -11.73 18.91
CA MET A 49 -13.35 -12.13 17.55
C MET A 49 -13.20 -13.64 17.31
N GLY A 50 -13.03 -14.43 18.39
CA GLY A 50 -12.73 -15.84 18.29
C GLY A 50 -11.28 -16.11 17.87
N THR A 51 -11.00 -17.38 17.56
CA THR A 51 -9.67 -17.84 17.14
C THR A 51 -9.69 -18.40 15.72
N ASP A 52 -8.52 -18.50 15.09
CA ASP A 52 -8.34 -19.13 13.78
C ASP A 52 -8.10 -20.66 13.90
N ASP A 53 -7.82 -21.32 12.77
CA ASP A 53 -7.56 -22.77 12.69
C ASP A 53 -6.42 -23.25 13.57
N LEU A 54 -5.46 -22.37 13.86
CA LEU A 54 -4.31 -22.66 14.70
C LEU A 54 -4.51 -22.20 16.15
N GLY A 55 -5.71 -21.74 16.51
CA GLY A 55 -6.01 -21.20 17.82
C GLY A 55 -5.41 -19.82 18.08
N ARG A 56 -5.09 -19.02 17.05
CA ARG A 56 -4.55 -17.66 17.22
C ARG A 56 -5.70 -16.66 17.35
N ASP A 57 -5.54 -15.66 18.23
CA ASP A 57 -6.55 -14.63 18.46
C ASP A 57 -6.75 -13.73 17.23
N ARG A 58 -7.97 -13.71 16.68
CA ARG A 58 -8.32 -12.95 15.46
C ARG A 58 -8.28 -11.45 15.66
N PHE A 59 -8.63 -10.95 16.84
CA PHE A 59 -8.59 -9.53 17.12
C PHE A 59 -7.15 -8.99 17.13
N SER A 60 -6.24 -9.69 17.81
CA SER A 60 -4.82 -9.36 17.79
C SER A 60 -4.25 -9.41 16.38
N ARG A 61 -4.60 -10.44 15.60
CA ARG A 61 -4.16 -10.56 14.20
C ARG A 61 -4.69 -9.43 13.34
N LEU A 62 -5.93 -8.98 13.52
CA LEU A 62 -6.50 -7.85 12.79
C LEU A 62 -5.74 -6.54 13.08
N LEU A 63 -5.41 -6.27 14.34
CA LEU A 63 -4.62 -5.09 14.73
C LEU A 63 -3.23 -5.10 14.08
N TYR A 64 -2.52 -6.23 14.16
CA TYR A 64 -1.20 -6.36 13.54
C TYR A 64 -1.25 -6.34 12.01
N ALA A 65 -2.28 -6.95 11.40
CA ALA A 65 -2.50 -6.88 9.96
C ALA A 65 -2.73 -5.44 9.49
N THR A 66 -3.55 -4.70 10.24
CA THR A 66 -3.78 -3.26 9.98
C THR A 66 -2.48 -2.47 10.05
N ARG A 67 -1.64 -2.75 11.05
CA ARG A 67 -0.32 -2.11 11.17
C ARG A 67 0.55 -2.36 9.94
N ILE A 68 0.63 -3.60 9.47
CA ILE A 68 1.46 -3.96 8.30
C ILE A 68 0.93 -3.27 7.06
N SER A 69 -0.36 -3.41 6.73
CA SER A 69 -0.92 -2.87 5.49
C SER A 69 -0.93 -1.34 5.48
N ILE A 70 -1.32 -0.67 6.58
CA ILE A 70 -1.44 0.80 6.67
C ILE A 70 -0.08 1.50 6.71
N LEU A 71 0.97 0.88 7.26
CA LEU A 71 2.29 1.51 7.32
C LEU A 71 3.13 1.22 6.08
N LEU A 72 3.02 0.02 5.53
CA LEU A 72 3.92 -0.40 4.45
C LEU A 72 3.42 -0.04 3.05
N ALA A 73 2.11 0.07 2.83
CA ALA A 73 1.60 0.54 1.54
C ALA A 73 2.01 1.99 1.22
N PRO A 74 1.90 2.97 2.16
CA PRO A 74 2.49 4.30 1.96
C PRO A 74 4.01 4.28 1.76
N ALA A 75 4.74 3.44 2.49
CA ALA A 75 6.19 3.30 2.32
C ALA A 75 6.55 2.79 0.92
N ALA A 76 5.87 1.76 0.42
CA ALA A 76 6.04 1.25 -0.94
C ALA A 76 5.69 2.33 -1.99
N THR A 77 4.61 3.09 -1.74
CA THR A 77 4.22 4.21 -2.60
C THR A 77 5.31 5.29 -2.68
N LEU A 78 5.91 5.65 -1.55
CA LEU A 78 7.04 6.60 -1.54
C LEU A 78 8.22 6.09 -2.36
N VAL A 79 8.57 4.81 -2.23
CA VAL A 79 9.61 4.18 -3.05
C VAL A 79 9.29 4.30 -4.54
N SER A 80 8.06 3.98 -4.95
CA SER A 80 7.65 4.12 -6.36
C SER A 80 7.76 5.55 -6.88
N ILE A 81 7.33 6.53 -6.09
CA ILE A 81 7.39 7.94 -6.45
C ILE A 81 8.85 8.40 -6.56
N LEU A 82 9.71 8.00 -5.63
CA LEU A 82 11.13 8.33 -5.66
C LEU A 82 11.82 7.75 -6.89
N VAL A 83 11.60 6.45 -7.17
CA VAL A 83 12.14 5.80 -8.36
C VAL A 83 11.62 6.48 -9.63
N ALA A 84 10.33 6.80 -9.68
CA ALA A 84 9.72 7.51 -10.80
C ALA A 84 10.31 8.90 -11.04
N LEU A 85 10.54 9.67 -9.98
CA LEU A 85 11.17 10.99 -10.05
C LEU A 85 12.60 10.90 -10.55
N LEU A 86 13.40 9.99 -9.96
CA LEU A 86 14.79 9.77 -10.38
C LEU A 86 14.85 9.40 -11.86
N PHE A 87 14.00 8.46 -12.27
CA PHE A 87 13.95 8.01 -13.64
C PHE A 87 13.52 9.12 -14.62
N SER A 88 12.51 9.90 -14.26
CA SER A 88 11.97 10.99 -15.10
C SER A 88 12.93 12.17 -15.24
N THR A 89 13.78 12.42 -14.24
CA THR A 89 14.79 13.48 -14.29
C THR A 89 16.05 13.05 -15.02
N ALA A 90 16.50 11.80 -14.84
CA ALA A 90 17.73 11.27 -15.43
C ALA A 90 17.62 11.04 -16.93
N SER A 91 16.45 10.70 -17.44
CA SER A 91 16.32 10.24 -18.80
C SER A 91 15.02 10.70 -19.48
N GLN A 92 15.18 11.44 -20.58
CA GLN A 92 14.07 12.04 -21.36
C GLN A 92 14.07 11.61 -22.83
N GLY A 93 14.82 10.55 -23.17
CA GLY A 93 14.90 10.02 -24.53
C GLY A 93 13.65 9.25 -24.97
N ARG A 94 13.50 9.09 -26.32
CA ARG A 94 12.40 8.28 -26.91
C ARG A 94 12.46 6.80 -26.46
N ALA A 95 13.66 6.22 -26.32
CA ALA A 95 13.85 4.84 -25.87
C ALA A 95 13.21 4.58 -24.49
N LEU A 96 13.31 5.57 -23.59
CA LEU A 96 12.79 5.45 -22.26
C LEU A 96 11.26 5.56 -22.19
N SER A 97 10.67 6.40 -23.07
CA SER A 97 9.20 6.44 -23.19
C SER A 97 8.66 5.10 -23.72
N GLY A 98 9.39 4.43 -24.60
CA GLY A 98 9.06 3.07 -25.05
C GLY A 98 9.15 2.05 -23.93
N PHE A 99 10.21 2.10 -23.12
CA PHE A 99 10.38 1.18 -21.99
C PHE A 99 9.29 1.37 -20.90
N THR A 100 8.97 2.61 -20.54
CA THR A 100 7.85 2.86 -19.60
C THR A 100 6.52 2.37 -20.13
N THR A 101 6.27 2.54 -21.45
CA THR A 101 5.05 2.03 -22.08
C THR A 101 5.01 0.50 -22.05
N LEU A 102 6.13 -0.17 -22.32
CA LEU A 102 6.25 -1.62 -22.20
C LEU A 102 5.96 -2.09 -20.78
N CYS A 103 6.57 -1.47 -19.76
CA CYS A 103 6.31 -1.80 -18.35
C CYS A 103 4.84 -1.60 -17.96
N MET A 104 4.18 -0.57 -18.51
CA MET A 104 2.77 -0.31 -18.23
C MET A 104 1.80 -1.24 -18.96
N SER A 105 2.20 -1.83 -20.09
CA SER A 105 1.35 -2.80 -20.83
C SER A 105 1.33 -4.18 -20.18
N LEU A 106 2.28 -4.47 -19.30
CA LEU A 106 2.26 -5.70 -18.51
C LEU A 106 1.28 -5.52 -17.34
N PRO A 107 0.26 -6.40 -17.19
CA PRO A 107 -0.58 -6.38 -16.00
C PRO A 107 0.31 -6.69 -14.78
N TRP A 108 0.56 -5.67 -13.96
CA TRP A 108 1.54 -5.71 -12.88
C TRP A 108 1.30 -6.87 -11.89
N ILE A 109 0.06 -7.33 -11.73
CA ILE A 109 -0.26 -8.50 -10.89
C ILE A 109 0.44 -9.77 -11.40
N PHE A 110 0.52 -9.97 -12.73
CA PHE A 110 1.23 -11.12 -13.30
C PHE A 110 2.74 -10.99 -13.11
N VAL A 111 3.29 -9.80 -13.27
CA VAL A 111 4.71 -9.54 -12.96
C VAL A 111 5.01 -9.91 -11.51
N PHE A 112 4.09 -9.57 -10.60
CA PHE A 112 4.20 -9.90 -9.18
C PHE A 112 4.14 -11.40 -8.92
N ILE A 113 3.19 -12.09 -9.53
CA ILE A 113 3.04 -13.56 -9.45
C ILE A 113 4.34 -14.23 -9.90
N VAL A 114 4.86 -13.83 -11.06
CA VAL A 114 6.10 -14.41 -11.60
C VAL A 114 7.29 -14.12 -10.68
N LEU A 115 7.47 -12.88 -10.23
CA LEU A 115 8.55 -12.53 -9.31
C LEU A 115 8.43 -13.30 -7.99
N ARG A 116 7.23 -13.44 -7.46
CA ARG A 116 7.00 -14.17 -6.21
C ARG A 116 7.20 -15.66 -6.35
N SER A 117 6.86 -16.26 -7.51
CA SER A 117 7.04 -17.70 -7.77
C SER A 117 8.51 -18.11 -7.86
N VAL A 118 9.39 -17.19 -8.27
CA VAL A 118 10.85 -17.43 -8.33
C VAL A 118 11.52 -17.33 -6.96
N LEU A 119 10.87 -16.63 -6.01
CA LEU A 119 11.41 -16.42 -4.67
C LEU A 119 11.06 -17.59 -3.73
N PRO A 120 11.94 -17.95 -2.77
CA PRO A 120 11.67 -19.02 -1.83
C PRO A 120 10.37 -18.77 -1.06
N LEU A 121 9.51 -19.78 -0.97
CA LEU A 121 8.25 -19.71 -0.20
C LEU A 121 8.52 -19.65 1.32
N ASN A 122 9.58 -20.33 1.78
CA ASN A 122 10.01 -20.33 3.18
C ASN A 122 10.92 -19.14 3.50
N THR A 123 10.42 -17.93 3.29
CA THR A 123 11.14 -16.72 3.68
C THR A 123 10.86 -16.37 5.14
N ARG A 124 11.88 -15.79 5.82
CA ARG A 124 11.66 -15.21 7.14
C ARG A 124 10.57 -14.15 7.07
N PRO A 125 9.72 -13.99 8.10
CA PRO A 125 8.58 -13.06 8.06
C PRO A 125 8.94 -11.63 7.62
N LEU A 126 10.03 -11.08 8.15
CA LEU A 126 10.52 -9.75 7.75
C LEU A 126 10.97 -9.69 6.28
N ALA A 127 11.62 -10.74 5.79
CA ALA A 127 12.02 -10.82 4.38
C ALA A 127 10.80 -10.87 3.46
N SER A 128 9.75 -11.59 3.85
CA SER A 128 8.48 -11.63 3.12
C SER A 128 7.83 -10.25 2.98
N ILE A 129 7.80 -9.46 4.06
CA ILE A 129 7.32 -8.08 4.05
C ILE A 129 8.13 -7.24 3.05
N LEU A 130 9.46 -7.26 3.21
CA LEU A 130 10.36 -6.47 2.36
C LEU A 130 10.23 -6.87 0.88
N LEU A 131 10.09 -8.16 0.61
CA LEU A 131 9.86 -8.66 -0.74
C LEU A 131 8.52 -8.17 -1.29
N THR A 132 7.42 -8.34 -0.55
CA THR A 132 6.09 -7.96 -1.03
C THR A 132 6.00 -6.45 -1.26
N PHE A 133 6.25 -5.63 -0.26
CA PHE A 133 6.11 -4.17 -0.37
C PHE A 133 7.28 -3.52 -1.12
N GLY A 134 8.49 -4.07 -1.01
CA GLY A 134 9.66 -3.60 -1.77
C GLY A 134 9.51 -3.84 -3.27
N LEU A 135 9.04 -5.02 -3.67
CA LEU A 135 8.73 -5.30 -5.08
C LEU A 135 7.60 -4.40 -5.58
N MET A 136 6.54 -4.18 -4.79
CA MET A 136 5.47 -3.24 -5.14
C MET A 136 6.03 -1.84 -5.35
N GLY A 137 6.90 -1.37 -4.45
CA GLY A 137 7.54 -0.08 -4.55
C GLY A 137 8.43 0.04 -5.79
N ILE A 138 9.25 -0.98 -6.05
CA ILE A 138 10.17 -0.97 -7.19
C ILE A 138 9.43 -1.20 -8.52
N ALA A 139 8.46 -2.10 -8.60
CA ALA A 139 7.76 -2.40 -9.84
C ALA A 139 6.72 -1.32 -10.23
N GLY A 140 6.15 -0.61 -9.26
CA GLY A 140 5.09 0.36 -9.48
C GLY A 140 5.53 1.74 -10.02
N TRP A 141 6.82 1.96 -10.28
CA TRP A 141 7.37 3.25 -10.71
C TRP A 141 6.91 3.73 -12.08
N ALA A 142 6.54 2.83 -12.99
CA ALA A 142 6.32 3.16 -14.40
C ALA A 142 5.15 4.15 -14.61
N TRP A 143 4.05 3.96 -13.87
CA TRP A 143 2.88 4.83 -13.95
C TRP A 143 3.18 6.27 -13.50
N PRO A 144 3.67 6.52 -12.28
CA PRO A 144 4.03 7.88 -11.86
C PRO A 144 5.16 8.47 -12.71
N ALA A 145 6.12 7.68 -13.19
CA ALA A 145 7.19 8.17 -14.06
C ALA A 145 6.67 8.75 -15.38
N ARG A 146 5.62 8.17 -15.97
CA ARG A 146 5.00 8.72 -17.17
C ARG A 146 4.43 10.12 -16.92
N ILE A 147 3.80 10.32 -15.78
CA ILE A 147 3.19 11.60 -15.40
C ILE A 147 4.28 12.64 -15.13
N PHE A 148 5.32 12.28 -14.35
CA PHE A 148 6.45 13.18 -14.11
C PHE A 148 7.18 13.54 -15.41
N THR A 149 7.41 12.57 -16.30
CA THR A 149 8.08 12.82 -17.58
C THR A 149 7.28 13.78 -18.45
N ALA A 150 5.96 13.60 -18.55
CA ALA A 150 5.07 14.50 -19.28
C ALA A 150 5.12 15.92 -18.72
N SER A 151 5.04 16.06 -17.40
CA SER A 151 5.10 17.33 -16.70
C SER A 151 6.46 18.03 -16.89
N ILE A 152 7.58 17.31 -16.78
CA ILE A 152 8.92 17.86 -17.00
C ILE A 152 9.06 18.32 -18.47
N ARG A 153 8.53 17.58 -19.44
CA ARG A 153 8.55 18.00 -20.86
C ARG A 153 7.76 19.28 -21.06
N GLN A 154 6.56 19.38 -20.49
CA GLN A 154 5.74 20.57 -20.55
C GLN A 154 6.45 21.80 -19.95
N MET A 155 7.09 21.63 -18.79
CA MET A 155 7.88 22.69 -18.17
C MET A 155 9.06 23.12 -19.05
N LYS A 156 9.75 22.18 -19.71
CA LYS A 156 10.86 22.50 -20.62
C LYS A 156 10.47 23.30 -21.83
N GLN A 157 9.22 23.16 -22.29
CA GLN A 157 8.67 23.88 -23.45
C GLN A 157 7.99 25.21 -23.04
N SER A 158 7.92 25.51 -21.74
CA SER A 158 7.27 26.72 -21.26
C SER A 158 8.11 27.98 -21.52
N GLY A 159 7.46 29.06 -21.92
CA GLY A 159 8.12 30.34 -22.21
C GLY A 159 8.88 30.93 -21.00
N TRP A 160 8.35 30.71 -19.76
CA TRP A 160 8.99 31.20 -18.55
C TRP A 160 10.38 30.54 -18.31
N LEU A 161 10.54 29.26 -18.66
CA LEU A 161 11.83 28.58 -18.52
C LEU A 161 12.86 29.09 -19.53
N LEU A 162 12.42 29.40 -20.75
CA LEU A 162 13.28 30.00 -21.75
C LEU A 162 13.73 31.40 -21.32
N GLN A 163 12.82 32.21 -20.77
CA GLN A 163 13.12 33.53 -20.23
C GLN A 163 14.09 33.45 -19.03
N ALA A 164 13.85 32.53 -18.09
CA ALA A 164 14.73 32.33 -16.94
C ALA A 164 16.15 31.95 -17.34
N ARG A 165 16.30 31.10 -18.37
CA ARG A 165 17.61 30.75 -18.93
C ARG A 165 18.26 31.93 -19.65
N ALA A 166 17.51 32.69 -20.44
CA ALA A 166 18.01 33.88 -21.10
C ALA A 166 18.46 34.96 -20.11
N ALA A 167 17.79 35.05 -18.96
CA ALA A 167 18.19 35.92 -17.83
C ALA A 167 19.38 35.40 -17.01
N GLY A 168 19.99 34.27 -17.41
CA GLY A 168 21.17 33.73 -16.73
C GLY A 168 20.91 33.08 -15.36
N ILE A 169 19.64 32.74 -15.04
CA ILE A 169 19.31 32.10 -13.77
C ILE A 169 19.94 30.70 -13.71
N ALA A 170 20.67 30.42 -12.65
CA ALA A 170 21.35 29.14 -12.47
C ALA A 170 20.37 27.94 -12.52
N PRO A 171 20.71 26.84 -13.22
CA PRO A 171 19.85 25.66 -13.34
C PRO A 171 19.35 25.09 -12.01
N ALA A 172 20.21 25.10 -10.97
CA ALA A 172 19.86 24.67 -9.62
C ALA A 172 18.72 25.52 -9.02
N ARG A 173 18.75 26.84 -9.23
CA ARG A 173 17.71 27.75 -8.75
C ARG A 173 16.40 27.55 -9.49
N ILE A 174 16.46 27.29 -10.80
CA ILE A 174 15.29 26.91 -11.61
C ILE A 174 14.69 25.61 -11.08
N ALA A 175 15.52 24.61 -10.80
CA ALA A 175 15.08 23.32 -10.29
C ALA A 175 14.41 23.44 -8.92
N THR A 176 15.00 24.14 -7.97
CA THR A 176 14.51 24.25 -6.59
C THR A 176 13.35 25.22 -6.45
N ALA A 177 13.42 26.40 -7.07
CA ALA A 177 12.43 27.45 -6.88
C ALA A 177 11.18 27.29 -7.76
N HIS A 178 11.29 26.64 -8.91
CA HIS A 178 10.22 26.54 -9.89
C HIS A 178 9.79 25.10 -10.18
N ALA A 179 10.73 24.20 -10.53
CA ALA A 179 10.37 22.84 -10.92
C ALA A 179 9.91 22.00 -9.71
N TRP A 180 10.63 22.06 -8.59
CA TRP A 180 10.30 21.27 -7.40
C TRP A 180 8.91 21.55 -6.81
N PRO A 181 8.46 22.81 -6.62
CA PRO A 181 7.11 23.10 -6.14
C PRO A 181 6.01 22.50 -7.01
N HIS A 182 6.24 22.47 -8.34
CA HIS A 182 5.30 21.85 -9.28
C HIS A 182 5.33 20.30 -9.17
N LEU A 183 6.52 19.70 -9.17
CA LEU A 183 6.67 18.25 -9.07
C LEU A 183 6.19 17.68 -7.75
N ARG A 184 6.37 18.39 -6.64
CA ARG A 184 5.85 17.95 -5.33
C ARG A 184 4.33 17.88 -5.29
N ALA A 185 3.63 18.80 -5.96
CA ALA A 185 2.16 18.76 -6.04
C ALA A 185 1.69 17.49 -6.78
N ILE A 186 2.38 17.14 -7.88
CA ILE A 186 2.15 15.89 -8.61
C ILE A 186 2.48 14.68 -7.74
N ALA A 187 3.60 14.71 -6.99
CA ALA A 187 3.98 13.63 -6.10
C ALA A 187 2.92 13.36 -5.02
N VAL A 188 2.37 14.42 -4.42
CA VAL A 188 1.28 14.31 -3.44
C VAL A 188 0.03 13.71 -4.09
N ALA A 189 -0.34 14.16 -5.29
CA ALA A 189 -1.49 13.61 -6.02
C ALA A 189 -1.27 12.11 -6.35
N GLN A 190 -0.07 11.75 -6.82
CA GLN A 190 0.28 10.34 -7.07
C GLN A 190 0.27 9.51 -5.78
N PHE A 191 0.74 10.06 -4.67
CA PHE A 191 0.71 9.39 -3.38
C PHE A 191 -0.72 9.03 -2.96
N ARG A 192 -1.65 9.98 -3.09
CA ARG A 192 -3.07 9.76 -2.75
C ARG A 192 -3.71 8.66 -3.60
N ILE A 193 -3.37 8.57 -4.88
CA ILE A 193 -3.90 7.55 -5.80
C ILE A 193 -3.25 6.18 -5.55
N LEU A 194 -1.94 6.13 -5.33
CA LEU A 194 -1.20 4.88 -5.24
C LEU A 194 -1.35 4.18 -3.89
N VAL A 195 -1.53 4.89 -2.77
CA VAL A 195 -1.69 4.27 -1.45
C VAL A 195 -2.89 3.31 -1.43
N PRO A 196 -4.12 3.74 -1.81
CA PRO A 196 -5.25 2.82 -1.91
C PRO A 196 -5.00 1.65 -2.87
N ALA A 197 -4.40 1.94 -4.03
CA ALA A 197 -4.08 0.92 -5.02
C ALA A 197 -3.13 -0.16 -4.44
N TYR A 198 -2.13 0.23 -3.65
CA TYR A 198 -1.19 -0.70 -3.05
C TYR A 198 -1.79 -1.50 -1.90
N ILE A 199 -2.67 -0.90 -1.11
CA ILE A 199 -3.45 -1.64 -0.09
C ILE A 199 -4.28 -2.74 -0.76
N LEU A 200 -5.05 -2.40 -1.81
CA LEU A 200 -5.85 -3.38 -2.55
C LEU A 200 -4.99 -4.46 -3.22
N SER A 201 -3.83 -4.06 -3.67
CA SER A 201 -2.89 -4.96 -4.33
C SER A 201 -2.32 -6.00 -3.38
N GLU A 202 -1.91 -5.57 -2.18
CA GLU A 202 -1.46 -6.48 -1.12
C GLU A 202 -2.58 -7.41 -0.71
N ALA A 203 -3.79 -6.89 -0.54
CA ALA A 203 -4.96 -7.69 -0.22
C ALA A 203 -5.24 -8.76 -1.28
N SER A 204 -5.14 -8.40 -2.57
CA SER A 204 -5.33 -9.34 -3.69
C SER A 204 -4.23 -10.41 -3.74
N LEU A 205 -2.97 -10.03 -3.51
CA LEU A 205 -1.85 -10.97 -3.44
C LEU A 205 -1.99 -11.94 -2.26
N GLY A 206 -2.42 -11.43 -1.10
CA GLY A 206 -2.69 -12.25 0.07
C GLY A 206 -3.80 -13.28 -0.17
N LEU A 207 -4.89 -12.88 -0.85
CA LEU A 207 -5.94 -13.80 -1.29
C LEU A 207 -5.41 -14.94 -2.18
N LEU A 208 -4.40 -14.66 -3.00
CA LEU A 208 -3.74 -15.66 -3.86
C LEU A 208 -2.63 -16.45 -3.14
N GLY A 209 -2.42 -16.23 -1.83
CA GLY A 209 -1.34 -16.86 -1.08
C GLY A 209 0.07 -16.33 -1.42
N LEU A 210 0.16 -15.22 -2.14
CA LEU A 210 1.41 -14.61 -2.60
C LEU A 210 1.79 -13.36 -1.79
N GLY A 211 0.99 -12.99 -0.80
CA GLY A 211 1.21 -11.86 0.09
C GLY A 211 2.31 -12.07 1.12
N VAL A 212 2.12 -11.47 2.28
CA VAL A 212 3.02 -11.61 3.44
C VAL A 212 2.96 -13.05 3.96
N ALA A 213 4.14 -13.63 4.24
CA ALA A 213 4.21 -15.02 4.74
C ALA A 213 3.81 -15.11 6.22
N GLU A 214 3.09 -16.19 6.55
CA GLU A 214 2.80 -16.57 7.95
C GLU A 214 4.09 -16.72 8.76
N PRO A 215 4.09 -16.43 10.07
CA PRO A 215 2.95 -16.14 10.92
C PRO A 215 2.49 -14.68 10.92
N LEU A 216 3.14 -13.76 10.17
CA LEU A 216 2.77 -12.35 10.15
C LEU A 216 1.40 -12.17 9.49
N PRO A 217 0.44 -11.53 10.16
CA PRO A 217 -0.85 -11.24 9.56
C PRO A 217 -0.77 -10.02 8.64
N SER A 218 -1.50 -10.08 7.53
CA SER A 218 -1.80 -8.94 6.68
C SER A 218 -3.29 -8.95 6.35
N TRP A 219 -3.83 -7.87 5.82
CA TRP A 219 -5.22 -7.86 5.41
C TRP A 219 -5.50 -8.93 4.36
N GLY A 220 -4.57 -9.13 3.42
CA GLY A 220 -4.70 -10.16 2.40
C GLY A 220 -4.80 -11.57 2.98
N ASN A 221 -3.96 -11.91 3.95
CA ASN A 221 -4.00 -13.23 4.61
C ASN A 221 -5.30 -13.45 5.38
N LEU A 222 -5.79 -12.41 6.08
CA LEU A 222 -7.06 -12.50 6.81
C LEU A 222 -8.24 -12.64 5.87
N LEU A 223 -8.21 -11.96 4.71
CA LEU A 223 -9.25 -12.10 3.69
C LEU A 223 -9.23 -13.48 3.02
N ALA A 224 -8.08 -14.14 2.94
CA ALA A 224 -8.00 -15.49 2.38
C ALA A 224 -8.84 -16.51 3.19
N GLU A 225 -9.08 -16.27 4.48
CA GLU A 225 -9.96 -17.11 5.29
C GLU A 225 -11.42 -17.09 4.81
N LEU A 226 -11.86 -16.02 4.11
CA LEU A 226 -13.20 -15.91 3.51
C LEU A 226 -13.43 -16.85 2.32
N GLN A 227 -12.38 -17.48 1.78
CA GLN A 227 -12.53 -18.48 0.72
C GLN A 227 -13.24 -19.75 1.20
N HIS A 228 -13.52 -19.87 2.50
CA HIS A 228 -14.23 -20.97 3.11
C HIS A 228 -15.62 -20.53 3.60
N PRO A 229 -16.67 -20.54 2.74
CA PRO A 229 -17.97 -19.92 3.03
C PRO A 229 -18.66 -20.44 4.30
N GLY A 230 -18.51 -21.73 4.62
CA GLY A 230 -19.09 -22.33 5.83
C GLY A 230 -18.63 -21.69 7.13
N ARG A 231 -17.40 -21.19 7.18
CA ARG A 231 -16.82 -20.56 8.38
C ARG A 231 -17.42 -19.18 8.70
N VAL A 232 -17.91 -18.46 7.69
CA VAL A 232 -18.52 -17.14 7.88
C VAL A 232 -19.83 -17.26 8.65
N SER A 233 -20.60 -18.32 8.42
CA SER A 233 -21.83 -18.60 9.16
C SER A 233 -21.55 -18.89 10.62
N ASP A 234 -20.47 -19.60 10.91
CA ASP A 234 -20.09 -19.99 12.27
C ASP A 234 -19.44 -18.84 13.04
N ASN A 235 -18.73 -17.96 12.33
CA ASN A 235 -18.04 -16.80 12.92
C ASN A 235 -18.15 -15.56 12.03
N PRO A 236 -19.16 -14.69 12.22
CA PRO A 236 -19.35 -13.47 11.45
C PRO A 236 -18.18 -12.48 11.53
N TRP A 237 -17.34 -12.54 12.57
CA TRP A 237 -16.16 -11.68 12.73
C TRP A 237 -15.09 -11.91 11.66
N LEU A 238 -15.19 -13.00 10.90
CA LEU A 238 -14.38 -13.20 9.69
C LEU A 238 -14.54 -12.08 8.66
N LEU A 239 -15.69 -11.38 8.68
CA LEU A 239 -15.93 -10.21 7.81
C LEU A 239 -15.27 -8.92 8.30
N ALA A 240 -14.72 -8.89 9.52
CA ALA A 240 -14.13 -7.68 10.09
C ALA A 240 -12.96 -7.11 9.27
N PRO A 241 -12.01 -7.92 8.75
CA PRO A 241 -10.94 -7.41 7.88
C PRO A 241 -11.47 -6.79 6.60
N LEU A 242 -12.50 -7.40 5.99
CA LEU A 242 -13.15 -6.87 4.78
C LEU A 242 -13.86 -5.54 5.06
N ALA A 243 -14.65 -5.49 6.15
CA ALA A 243 -15.36 -4.28 6.55
C ALA A 243 -14.37 -3.14 6.84
N LEU A 244 -13.28 -3.43 7.56
CA LEU A 244 -12.25 -2.44 7.86
C LEU A 244 -11.54 -1.95 6.58
N LEU A 245 -11.18 -2.85 5.66
CA LEU A 245 -10.61 -2.51 4.37
C LEU A 245 -11.54 -1.58 3.59
N MET A 246 -12.83 -1.92 3.46
CA MET A 246 -13.82 -1.10 2.76
C MET A 246 -13.96 0.29 3.40
N LEU A 247 -14.04 0.37 4.72
CA LEU A 247 -14.14 1.64 5.45
C LEU A 247 -12.91 2.52 5.22
N VAL A 248 -11.71 1.95 5.26
CA VAL A 248 -10.46 2.66 5.00
C VAL A 248 -10.41 3.13 3.54
N MET A 249 -10.80 2.30 2.58
CA MET A 249 -10.80 2.68 1.16
C MET A 249 -11.77 3.84 0.90
N ILE A 250 -12.99 3.78 1.43
CA ILE A 250 -13.97 4.87 1.33
C ILE A 250 -13.43 6.14 1.99
N ALA A 251 -12.82 6.02 3.17
CA ALA A 251 -12.27 7.18 3.87
C ALA A 251 -11.10 7.82 3.12
N LEU A 252 -10.20 7.03 2.51
CA LEU A 252 -9.11 7.53 1.69
C LEU A 252 -9.64 8.29 0.47
N GLU A 253 -10.68 7.76 -0.20
CA GLU A 253 -11.31 8.41 -1.36
C GLU A 253 -12.02 9.73 -0.98
N VAL A 254 -12.69 9.77 0.18
CA VAL A 254 -13.38 10.99 0.67
C VAL A 254 -12.39 12.09 1.06
N VAL A 255 -11.16 11.74 1.49
CA VAL A 255 -10.12 12.68 1.90
C VAL A 255 -9.21 13.09 0.73
N ALA A 256 -9.14 12.28 -0.33
CA ALA A 256 -8.36 12.57 -1.54
C ALA A 256 -8.92 13.76 -2.31
#